data_92450509c1aa0297c7ebf34c4a369dc5
#
_entry.id   92450509c1aa0297c7ebf34c4a369dc5
#
_cell.length_a   1.000
_cell.length_b   1.000
_cell.length_c   1.000
_cell.angle_alpha   90.00
_cell.angle_beta   90.00
_cell.angle_gamma   90.00
#
_symmetry.space_group_name_H-M   'P 1'
#
loop_
_entity.id
_entity.type
_entity.pdbx_description
1 polymer ?
#
loop_
_entity_poly.entity_id
_entity_poly.type
_entity_poly.pdbx_seq_one_letter_code
_entity_poly.pdbx_strand_id
1 'polypeptide(L)'
;KQVADYIGSDHTEVYMTKEQVISELETVIRKLGTYDITTIRASMGMYLLCKWIHENTDIRVLLTGEISDELFGYKYTDFAPSAEEFQRESQKRIRELYMYDVLRADRCISENSLEARVPFGDLDFVKYVLSVDPEKKMNVYNKGKYLLRHAFEGDYLPHDILYREKAAFSDAVGHSMVDYLKEYANGLYSDSEFAEKSSKYTHAKPFTKESLLY
;
A
#
# COMPACT_ATOMS: atom_id res chain seq x y z
N LYS A 1 17.20 0.18 7.47
CA LYS A 1 18.36 0.33 8.38
C LYS A 1 18.92 1.76 8.40
N GLN A 2 19.30 2.38 7.28
CA GLN A 2 19.86 3.73 7.22
C GLN A 2 19.01 4.77 7.99
N VAL A 3 17.69 4.77 7.82
CA VAL A 3 16.78 5.66 8.54
C VAL A 3 16.79 5.36 10.03
N ALA A 4 16.69 4.08 10.40
CA ALA A 4 16.68 3.67 11.80
C ALA A 4 17.98 4.08 12.54
N ASP A 5 19.11 3.89 11.88
CA ASP A 5 20.41 4.31 12.40
C ASP A 5 20.48 5.85 12.57
N TYR A 6 19.91 6.59 11.61
CA TYR A 6 19.92 8.06 11.64
C TYR A 6 19.04 8.64 12.76
N ILE A 7 17.82 8.12 12.93
CA ILE A 7 16.89 8.60 13.97
C ILE A 7 17.07 7.92 15.33
N GLY A 8 17.98 6.94 15.42
CA GLY A 8 18.27 6.21 16.66
C GLY A 8 17.14 5.31 17.14
N SER A 9 16.37 4.71 16.22
CA SER A 9 15.28 3.80 16.58
C SER A 9 15.72 2.34 16.62
N ASP A 10 15.06 1.54 17.45
CA ASP A 10 15.19 0.09 17.38
C ASP A 10 14.65 -0.43 16.04
N HIS A 11 15.40 -1.31 15.40
CA HIS A 11 15.08 -1.78 14.05
C HIS A 11 15.06 -3.29 13.97
N THR A 12 13.94 -3.82 13.50
CA THR A 12 13.76 -5.25 13.23
C THR A 12 13.44 -5.46 11.76
N GLU A 13 14.15 -6.37 11.10
CA GLU A 13 13.87 -6.80 9.74
C GLU A 13 13.13 -8.14 9.77
N VAL A 14 11.98 -8.20 9.10
CA VAL A 14 11.17 -9.41 8.97
C VAL A 14 11.28 -9.94 7.55
N TYR A 15 11.85 -11.12 7.39
CA TYR A 15 12.00 -11.79 6.10
C TYR A 15 10.80 -12.70 5.83
N MET A 16 10.26 -12.62 4.63
CA MET A 16 9.11 -13.41 4.19
C MET A 16 9.53 -14.41 3.13
N THR A 17 9.16 -15.68 3.32
CA THR A 17 9.45 -16.74 2.37
C THR A 17 8.28 -16.97 1.41
N LYS A 18 8.57 -17.60 0.27
CA LYS A 18 7.55 -18.02 -0.71
C LYS A 18 6.49 -18.93 -0.07
N GLU A 19 6.92 -19.85 0.77
CA GLU A 19 6.05 -20.80 1.46
C GLU A 19 5.10 -20.09 2.42
N GLN A 20 5.59 -19.10 3.15
CA GLN A 20 4.76 -18.27 4.04
C GLN A 20 3.71 -17.49 3.24
N VAL A 21 4.11 -16.87 2.13
CA VAL A 21 3.18 -16.12 1.26
C VAL A 21 2.08 -17.04 0.74
N ILE A 22 2.43 -18.22 0.23
CA ILE A 22 1.45 -19.16 -0.33
C ILE A 22 0.55 -19.74 0.77
N SER A 23 1.08 -20.09 1.94
CA SER A 23 0.29 -20.67 3.03
C SER A 23 -0.75 -19.72 3.61
N GLU A 24 -0.47 -18.40 3.61
CA GLU A 24 -1.39 -17.40 4.14
C GLU A 24 -2.33 -16.78 3.08
N LEU A 25 -2.16 -17.12 1.81
CA LEU A 25 -2.89 -16.49 0.72
C LEU A 25 -4.42 -16.60 0.88
N GLU A 26 -4.94 -17.79 1.14
CA GLU A 26 -6.39 -18.01 1.32
C GLU A 26 -6.91 -17.24 2.54
N THR A 27 -6.14 -17.19 3.62
CA THR A 27 -6.48 -16.42 4.82
C THR A 27 -6.59 -14.94 4.48
N VAL A 28 -5.60 -14.39 3.77
CA VAL A 28 -5.57 -12.98 3.40
C VAL A 28 -6.75 -12.63 2.48
N ILE A 29 -7.03 -13.42 1.44
CA ILE A 29 -8.17 -13.20 0.55
C ILE A 29 -9.49 -13.16 1.34
N ARG A 30 -9.68 -14.13 2.24
CA ARG A 30 -10.89 -14.24 3.06
C ARG A 30 -11.05 -13.04 4.01
N LYS A 31 -9.96 -12.58 4.62
CA LYS A 31 -9.97 -11.46 5.58
C LYS A 31 -10.15 -10.11 4.88
N LEU A 32 -9.57 -9.95 3.73
CA LEU A 32 -9.77 -8.75 2.90
C LEU A 32 -11.20 -8.68 2.32
N GLY A 33 -11.81 -9.83 2.01
CA GLY A 33 -13.12 -9.90 1.39
C GLY A 33 -13.16 -9.22 0.01
N THR A 34 -12.09 -9.32 -0.74
CA THR A 34 -11.95 -8.78 -2.10
C THR A 34 -11.22 -9.76 -2.99
N TYR A 35 -11.50 -9.71 -4.29
CA TYR A 35 -10.77 -10.41 -5.34
C TYR A 35 -9.87 -9.48 -6.18
N ASP A 36 -9.69 -8.23 -5.73
CA ASP A 36 -8.80 -7.29 -6.41
C ASP A 36 -7.35 -7.73 -6.27
N ILE A 37 -6.73 -8.03 -7.42
CA ILE A 37 -5.38 -8.59 -7.50
C ILE A 37 -4.32 -7.64 -6.92
N THR A 38 -4.48 -6.33 -7.10
CA THR A 38 -3.54 -5.32 -6.60
C THR A 38 -3.62 -5.22 -5.09
N THR A 39 -4.83 -5.18 -4.56
CA THR A 39 -5.07 -5.14 -3.12
C THR A 39 -4.52 -6.39 -2.43
N ILE A 40 -4.79 -7.60 -2.98
CA ILE A 40 -4.30 -8.85 -2.40
C ILE A 40 -2.78 -8.90 -2.38
N ARG A 41 -2.13 -8.61 -3.52
CA ARG A 41 -0.66 -8.57 -3.60
C ARG A 41 -0.03 -7.63 -2.57
N ALA A 42 -0.56 -6.42 -2.46
CA ALA A 42 -0.07 -5.44 -1.49
C ALA A 42 -0.35 -5.85 -0.04
N SER A 43 -1.40 -6.63 0.20
CA SER A 43 -1.79 -7.07 1.53
C SER A 43 -0.93 -8.20 2.08
N MET A 44 -0.38 -9.06 1.22
CA MET A 44 0.41 -10.22 1.69
C MET A 44 1.56 -9.80 2.61
N GLY A 45 2.38 -8.84 2.18
CA GLY A 45 3.49 -8.35 2.98
C GLY A 45 3.04 -7.64 4.26
N MET A 46 1.98 -6.82 4.19
CA MET A 46 1.46 -6.12 5.36
C MET A 46 0.87 -7.10 6.39
N TYR A 47 0.08 -8.07 5.93
CA TYR A 47 -0.51 -9.08 6.80
C TYR A 47 0.55 -9.91 7.53
N LEU A 48 1.54 -10.43 6.80
CA LEU A 48 2.63 -11.23 7.37
C LEU A 48 3.47 -10.42 8.37
N LEU A 49 3.72 -9.14 8.09
CA LEU A 49 4.40 -8.25 9.03
C LEU A 49 3.58 -8.03 10.30
N CYS A 50 2.29 -7.72 10.17
CA CYS A 50 1.40 -7.52 11.30
C CYS A 50 1.27 -8.78 12.15
N LYS A 51 1.15 -9.95 11.51
CA LYS A 51 1.13 -11.25 12.17
C LYS A 51 2.41 -11.47 12.99
N TRP A 52 3.56 -11.24 12.39
CA TRP A 52 4.85 -11.37 13.05
C TRP A 52 4.96 -10.44 14.27
N ILE A 53 4.56 -9.17 14.13
CA ILE A 53 4.58 -8.20 15.24
C ILE A 53 3.70 -8.70 16.40
N HIS A 54 2.49 -9.13 16.09
CA HIS A 54 1.57 -9.65 17.11
C HIS A 54 2.11 -10.87 17.86
N GLU A 55 2.71 -11.80 17.14
CA GLU A 55 3.20 -13.08 17.68
C GLU A 55 4.53 -12.95 18.43
N ASN A 56 5.36 -11.98 18.09
CA ASN A 56 6.74 -11.90 18.58
C ASN A 56 7.05 -10.66 19.43
N THR A 57 6.08 -9.75 19.62
CA THR A 57 6.28 -8.52 20.39
C THR A 57 5.05 -8.17 21.23
N ASP A 58 5.24 -7.26 22.19
CA ASP A 58 4.15 -6.65 22.94
C ASP A 58 3.59 -5.38 22.28
N ILE A 59 4.05 -5.02 21.08
CA ILE A 59 3.56 -3.88 20.32
C ILE A 59 2.12 -4.15 19.91
N ARG A 60 1.22 -3.18 20.17
CA ARG A 60 -0.19 -3.26 19.77
C ARG A 60 -0.65 -2.03 19.01
N VAL A 61 0.18 -1.01 18.89
CA VAL A 61 -0.11 0.24 18.17
C VAL A 61 0.96 0.48 17.11
N LEU A 62 0.53 0.73 15.88
CA LEU A 62 1.40 1.04 14.75
C LEU A 62 1.14 2.47 14.25
N LEU A 63 2.21 3.23 14.05
CA LEU A 63 2.15 4.48 13.28
C LEU A 63 2.36 4.16 11.80
N THR A 64 1.45 4.60 10.95
CA THR A 64 1.50 4.34 9.50
C THR A 64 1.55 5.63 8.69
N GLY A 65 2.09 5.53 7.46
CA GLY A 65 2.14 6.63 6.50
C GLY A 65 0.94 6.70 5.56
N GLU A 66 -0.14 5.98 5.85
CA GLU A 66 -1.37 5.98 5.03
C GLU A 66 -1.95 7.40 4.91
N ILE A 67 -2.71 7.64 3.84
CA ILE A 67 -3.38 8.91 3.52
C ILE A 67 -2.42 9.98 2.96
N SER A 68 -1.12 9.84 3.14
CA SER A 68 -0.17 10.82 2.59
C SER A 68 -0.16 10.89 1.06
N ASP A 69 -0.50 9.79 0.38
CA ASP A 69 -0.59 9.72 -1.07
C ASP A 69 -1.80 10.52 -1.59
N GLU A 70 -2.92 10.42 -0.92
CA GLU A 70 -4.17 11.11 -1.24
C GLU A 70 -4.07 12.62 -1.03
N LEU A 71 -3.32 13.06 -0.02
CA LEU A 71 -3.16 14.47 0.33
C LEU A 71 -2.11 15.19 -0.53
N PHE A 72 -0.98 14.54 -0.81
CA PHE A 72 0.19 15.17 -1.41
C PHE A 72 0.51 14.70 -2.83
N GLY A 73 -0.26 13.76 -3.36
CA GLY A 73 -0.13 13.25 -4.71
C GLY A 73 0.66 11.94 -4.81
N TYR A 74 0.18 11.09 -5.68
CA TYR A 74 0.84 9.85 -6.13
C TYR A 74 0.12 9.29 -7.37
N LYS A 75 0.89 8.73 -8.30
CA LYS A 75 0.36 8.12 -9.53
C LYS A 75 -0.65 9.03 -10.25
N TYR A 76 -1.94 8.79 -10.08
CA TYR A 76 -2.99 9.47 -10.83
C TYR A 76 -3.00 10.98 -10.61
N THR A 77 -2.68 11.45 -9.42
CA THR A 77 -2.63 12.88 -9.11
C THR A 77 -1.33 13.53 -9.57
N ASP A 78 -0.21 12.79 -9.64
CA ASP A 78 1.05 13.31 -10.16
C ASP A 78 0.96 13.74 -11.64
N PHE A 79 -0.01 13.20 -12.38
CA PHE A 79 -0.27 13.53 -13.79
C PHE A 79 -1.53 14.36 -13.99
N ALA A 80 -2.07 14.98 -12.93
CA ALA A 80 -3.23 15.83 -13.03
C ALA A 80 -2.98 16.98 -14.02
N PRO A 81 -3.91 17.25 -14.95
CA PRO A 81 -3.68 18.26 -16.00
C PRO A 81 -3.78 19.71 -15.49
N SER A 82 -4.34 19.92 -14.30
CA SER A 82 -4.42 21.22 -13.64
C SER A 82 -4.47 21.07 -12.12
N ALA A 83 -4.23 22.17 -11.42
CA ALA A 83 -4.32 22.23 -9.96
C ALA A 83 -5.75 21.93 -9.44
N GLU A 84 -6.77 22.38 -10.17
CA GLU A 84 -8.16 22.08 -9.82
C GLU A 84 -8.44 20.58 -9.95
N GLU A 85 -7.96 19.92 -10.99
CA GLU A 85 -8.12 18.48 -11.18
C GLU A 85 -7.38 17.70 -10.09
N PHE A 86 -6.16 18.13 -9.76
CA PHE A 86 -5.42 17.56 -8.62
C PHE A 86 -6.25 17.65 -7.34
N GLN A 87 -6.77 18.82 -7.02
CA GLN A 87 -7.53 19.06 -5.80
C GLN A 87 -8.83 18.25 -5.77
N ARG A 88 -9.54 18.17 -6.90
CA ARG A 88 -10.78 17.40 -7.01
C ARG A 88 -10.54 15.91 -6.79
N GLU A 89 -9.51 15.36 -7.42
CA GLU A 89 -9.16 13.94 -7.25
C GLU A 89 -8.67 13.64 -5.82
N SER A 90 -7.86 14.52 -5.23
CA SER A 90 -7.42 14.42 -3.84
C SER A 90 -8.61 14.37 -2.87
N GLN A 91 -9.54 15.32 -2.99
CA GLN A 91 -10.76 15.36 -2.18
C GLN A 91 -11.65 14.13 -2.38
N LYS A 92 -11.74 13.62 -3.61
CA LYS A 92 -12.49 12.39 -3.92
C LYS A 92 -11.85 11.21 -3.19
N ARG A 93 -10.54 11.02 -3.31
CA ARG A 93 -9.83 9.91 -2.66
C ARG A 93 -9.91 9.94 -1.15
N ILE A 94 -9.83 11.12 -0.54
CA ILE A 94 -10.05 11.28 0.91
C ILE A 94 -11.47 10.82 1.31
N ARG A 95 -12.50 11.09 0.52
CA ARG A 95 -13.86 10.59 0.81
C ARG A 95 -14.04 9.09 0.58
N GLU A 96 -13.24 8.52 -0.29
CA GLU A 96 -13.31 7.12 -0.73
C GLU A 96 -12.20 6.24 -0.14
N LEU A 97 -11.51 6.68 0.93
CA LEU A 97 -10.39 5.96 1.55
C LEU A 97 -10.70 4.49 1.86
N TYR A 98 -11.95 4.22 2.28
CA TYR A 98 -12.41 2.87 2.62
C TYR A 98 -12.46 1.90 1.43
N MET A 99 -12.31 2.39 0.19
CA MET A 99 -12.35 1.59 -1.03
C MET A 99 -10.94 1.21 -1.55
N TYR A 100 -9.90 1.85 -1.03
CA TYR A 100 -8.53 1.76 -1.57
C TYR A 100 -7.51 1.22 -0.54
N ASP A 101 -6.32 1.80 -0.50
CA ASP A 101 -5.20 1.33 0.31
C ASP A 101 -5.51 1.28 1.82
N VAL A 102 -6.36 2.18 2.32
CA VAL A 102 -6.78 2.17 3.73
C VAL A 102 -7.62 0.93 4.06
N LEU A 103 -8.44 0.41 3.13
CA LEU A 103 -9.14 -0.87 3.31
C LEU A 103 -8.15 -2.01 3.59
N ARG A 104 -7.08 -2.07 2.80
CA ARG A 104 -5.99 -3.04 2.97
C ARG A 104 -5.33 -2.90 4.33
N ALA A 105 -4.91 -1.67 4.66
CA ALA A 105 -4.22 -1.38 5.91
C ALA A 105 -5.09 -1.73 7.13
N ASP A 106 -6.34 -1.25 7.15
CA ASP A 106 -7.29 -1.50 8.23
C ASP A 106 -7.47 -3.00 8.47
N ARG A 107 -7.79 -3.77 7.44
CA ARG A 107 -8.06 -5.20 7.58
C ARG A 107 -6.84 -6.02 7.96
N CYS A 108 -5.67 -5.73 7.38
CA CYS A 108 -4.44 -6.44 7.74
C CYS A 108 -4.00 -6.17 9.18
N ILE A 109 -4.14 -4.94 9.66
CA ILE A 109 -3.73 -4.52 11.00
C ILE A 109 -4.72 -5.03 12.04
N SER A 110 -6.02 -4.79 11.83
CA SER A 110 -7.09 -5.19 12.77
C SER A 110 -7.19 -6.70 12.94
N GLU A 111 -7.01 -7.49 11.86
CA GLU A 111 -7.04 -8.95 11.91
C GLU A 111 -5.96 -9.52 12.84
N ASN A 112 -4.86 -8.80 12.97
CA ASN A 112 -3.76 -9.19 13.86
C ASN A 112 -3.85 -8.52 15.25
N SER A 113 -5.02 -8.01 15.64
CA SER A 113 -5.27 -7.35 16.93
C SER A 113 -4.31 -6.18 17.22
N LEU A 114 -3.96 -5.45 16.16
CA LEU A 114 -3.15 -4.24 16.22
C LEU A 114 -4.02 -3.01 15.93
N GLU A 115 -3.63 -1.86 16.43
CA GLU A 115 -4.28 -0.57 16.19
C GLU A 115 -3.41 0.30 15.29
N ALA A 116 -3.98 0.82 14.20
CA ALA A 116 -3.31 1.79 13.35
C ALA A 116 -3.52 3.22 13.85
N ARG A 117 -2.44 3.97 13.95
CA ARG A 117 -2.45 5.43 14.09
C ARG A 117 -1.99 6.04 12.78
N VAL A 118 -2.81 6.93 12.23
CA VAL A 118 -2.65 7.54 10.89
C VAL A 118 -2.51 9.06 11.01
N PRO A 119 -1.33 9.59 11.32
CA PRO A 119 -1.13 11.03 11.56
C PRO A 119 -1.59 11.90 10.40
N PHE A 120 -1.40 11.44 9.15
CA PHE A 120 -1.88 12.15 7.95
C PHE A 120 -3.41 12.17 7.83
N GLY A 121 -4.11 11.31 8.56
CA GLY A 121 -5.57 11.24 8.63
C GLY A 121 -6.19 12.08 9.73
N ASP A 122 -5.41 12.78 10.54
CA ASP A 122 -5.93 13.74 11.50
C ASP A 122 -6.80 14.78 10.80
N LEU A 123 -8.03 14.98 11.30
CA LEU A 123 -9.04 15.77 10.59
C LEU A 123 -8.64 17.25 10.43
N ASP A 124 -7.92 17.80 11.38
CA ASP A 124 -7.49 19.20 11.30
C ASP A 124 -6.28 19.31 10.36
N PHE A 125 -5.39 18.32 10.35
CA PHE A 125 -4.32 18.22 9.38
C PHE A 125 -4.86 18.06 7.94
N VAL A 126 -5.82 17.17 7.73
CA VAL A 126 -6.48 17.00 6.42
C VAL A 126 -7.10 18.31 5.93
N LYS A 127 -7.87 19.00 6.79
CA LYS A 127 -8.47 20.30 6.45
C LYS A 127 -7.40 21.32 6.09
N TYR A 128 -6.32 21.39 6.87
CA TYR A 128 -5.21 22.30 6.62
C TYR A 128 -4.57 22.02 5.26
N VAL A 129 -4.19 20.78 4.98
CA VAL A 129 -3.53 20.42 3.70
C VAL A 129 -4.47 20.63 2.50
N LEU A 130 -5.76 20.34 2.64
CA LEU A 130 -6.74 20.62 1.60
C LEU A 130 -6.98 22.14 1.38
N SER A 131 -6.68 22.99 2.35
CA SER A 131 -6.75 24.44 2.20
C SER A 131 -5.51 25.06 1.54
N VAL A 132 -4.40 24.31 1.46
CA VAL A 132 -3.20 24.74 0.75
C VAL A 132 -3.49 24.82 -0.74
N ASP A 133 -3.00 25.89 -1.38
CA ASP A 133 -3.07 26.08 -2.83
C ASP A 133 -2.62 24.80 -3.56
N PRO A 134 -3.49 24.17 -4.35
CA PRO A 134 -3.18 22.91 -5.01
C PRO A 134 -2.00 23.00 -5.98
N GLU A 135 -1.69 24.17 -6.55
CA GLU A 135 -0.49 24.36 -7.39
C GLU A 135 0.79 23.99 -6.65
N LYS A 136 0.85 24.24 -5.34
CA LYS A 136 2.01 23.92 -4.49
C LYS A 136 2.16 22.43 -4.21
N LYS A 137 1.12 21.66 -4.43
CA LYS A 137 1.09 20.20 -4.21
C LYS A 137 1.37 19.41 -5.48
N MET A 138 1.28 20.05 -6.64
CA MET A 138 1.54 19.40 -7.93
C MET A 138 3.00 18.93 -8.06
N ASN A 139 3.21 17.92 -8.88
CA ASN A 139 4.54 17.36 -9.16
C ASN A 139 5.33 18.24 -10.14
N VAL A 140 5.69 19.44 -9.71
CA VAL A 140 6.35 20.46 -10.57
C VAL A 140 7.86 20.23 -10.75
N TYR A 141 8.48 19.43 -9.89
CA TYR A 141 9.94 19.17 -9.95
C TYR A 141 10.27 17.73 -10.33
N ASN A 142 9.33 17.03 -10.92
CA ASN A 142 9.43 15.60 -11.18
C ASN A 142 9.75 14.78 -9.90
N LYS A 143 9.26 15.26 -8.77
CA LYS A 143 9.40 14.66 -7.43
C LYS A 143 8.03 14.61 -6.75
N GLY A 144 7.41 13.44 -6.78
CA GLY A 144 6.14 13.24 -6.08
C GLY A 144 6.22 13.64 -4.62
N LYS A 145 5.16 14.28 -4.10
CA LYS A 145 5.05 14.81 -2.74
C LYS A 145 6.10 15.88 -2.40
N TYR A 146 6.48 16.71 -3.37
CA TYR A 146 7.54 17.70 -3.17
C TYR A 146 7.28 18.60 -1.96
N LEU A 147 6.05 19.13 -1.81
CA LEU A 147 5.70 19.98 -0.66
C LEU A 147 5.97 19.30 0.68
N LEU A 148 5.58 18.02 0.82
CA LEU A 148 5.84 17.26 2.04
C LEU A 148 7.34 17.06 2.28
N ARG A 149 8.09 16.68 1.23
CA ARG A 149 9.55 16.51 1.33
C ARG A 149 10.24 17.80 1.72
N HIS A 150 9.87 18.93 1.10
CA HIS A 150 10.42 20.24 1.38
C HIS A 150 10.12 20.69 2.83
N ALA A 151 8.93 20.36 3.36
CA ALA A 151 8.59 20.66 4.74
C ALA A 151 9.46 19.91 5.78
N PHE A 152 10.10 18.81 5.36
CA PHE A 152 11.00 18.00 6.19
C PHE A 152 12.48 18.14 5.78
N GLU A 153 12.83 19.20 5.06
CA GLU A 153 14.24 19.56 4.86
C GLU A 153 14.90 19.96 6.18
N GLY A 154 16.21 19.72 6.26
CA GLY A 154 17.00 19.89 7.47
C GLY A 154 17.43 18.56 8.06
N ASP A 155 17.53 18.47 9.37
CA ASP A 155 18.09 17.30 10.07
C ASP A 155 17.06 16.24 10.45
N TYR A 156 15.91 16.15 9.76
CA TYR A 156 14.89 15.16 10.05
C TYR A 156 15.19 13.79 9.43
N LEU A 157 15.71 13.79 8.21
CA LEU A 157 16.06 12.58 7.47
C LEU A 157 17.31 12.80 6.61
N PRO A 158 18.10 11.75 6.30
CA PRO A 158 19.16 11.86 5.30
C PRO A 158 18.60 12.38 3.97
N HIS A 159 19.31 13.28 3.32
CA HIS A 159 18.84 13.94 2.08
C HIS A 159 18.53 12.95 0.95
N ASP A 160 19.36 11.91 0.78
CA ASP A 160 19.18 10.85 -0.22
C ASP A 160 17.91 10.03 0.05
N ILE A 161 17.51 9.84 1.30
CA ILE A 161 16.25 9.20 1.69
C ILE A 161 15.08 10.14 1.48
N LEU A 162 15.18 11.39 1.92
CA LEU A 162 14.12 12.38 1.79
C LEU A 162 13.70 12.56 0.32
N TYR A 163 14.66 12.57 -0.59
CA TYR A 163 14.43 12.78 -2.03
C TYR A 163 14.55 11.51 -2.90
N ARG A 164 14.52 10.32 -2.29
CA ARG A 164 14.53 9.07 -3.05
C ARG A 164 13.30 8.95 -3.96
N GLU A 165 13.42 8.16 -5.01
CA GLU A 165 12.28 7.83 -5.86
C GLU A 165 11.18 7.11 -5.07
N LYS A 166 9.93 7.45 -5.37
CA LYS A 166 8.76 6.80 -4.75
C LYS A 166 8.62 5.38 -5.29
N ALA A 167 8.56 4.42 -4.40
CA ALA A 167 8.19 3.04 -4.70
C ALA A 167 6.87 2.69 -3.99
N ALA A 168 6.06 1.83 -4.60
CA ALA A 168 4.90 1.28 -3.93
C ALA A 168 5.33 0.29 -2.85
N PHE A 169 4.47 0.03 -1.88
CA PHE A 169 4.75 -0.96 -0.84
C PHE A 169 5.00 -2.36 -1.42
N SER A 170 4.21 -2.75 -2.43
CA SER A 170 4.39 -3.99 -3.18
C SER A 170 5.76 -4.11 -3.85
N ASP A 171 6.33 -2.99 -4.31
CA ASP A 171 7.65 -2.97 -4.92
C ASP A 171 8.76 -3.05 -3.87
N ALA A 172 8.51 -2.50 -2.68
CA ALA A 172 9.45 -2.52 -1.55
C ALA A 172 9.56 -3.91 -0.90
N VAL A 173 8.48 -4.70 -0.89
CA VAL A 173 8.45 -6.08 -0.38
C VAL A 173 9.04 -7.06 -1.40
N GLY A 174 9.33 -6.58 -2.61
CA GLY A 174 10.06 -7.27 -3.67
C GLY A 174 9.15 -7.78 -4.81
N HIS A 175 9.61 -7.58 -6.03
CA HIS A 175 8.98 -8.17 -7.23
C HIS A 175 8.83 -9.69 -7.11
N SER A 176 9.69 -10.35 -6.33
CA SER A 176 9.67 -11.79 -6.06
C SER A 176 8.32 -12.28 -5.52
N MET A 177 7.63 -11.53 -4.68
CA MET A 177 6.34 -11.97 -4.14
C MET A 177 5.24 -12.05 -5.21
N VAL A 178 5.19 -11.07 -6.11
CA VAL A 178 4.26 -11.08 -7.25
C VAL A 178 4.57 -12.26 -8.17
N ASP A 179 5.85 -12.54 -8.41
CA ASP A 179 6.27 -13.66 -9.24
C ASP A 179 5.94 -15.01 -8.57
N TYR A 180 6.07 -15.11 -7.26
CA TYR A 180 5.67 -16.32 -6.52
C TYR A 180 4.17 -16.62 -6.66
N LEU A 181 3.31 -15.60 -6.56
CA LEU A 181 1.86 -15.78 -6.73
C LEU A 181 1.49 -16.18 -8.16
N LYS A 182 2.14 -15.57 -9.16
CA LYS A 182 1.96 -15.96 -10.57
C LYS A 182 2.42 -17.39 -10.85
N GLU A 183 3.61 -17.75 -10.38
CA GLU A 183 4.15 -19.09 -10.53
C GLU A 183 3.22 -20.13 -9.86
N TYR A 184 2.77 -19.84 -8.65
CA TYR A 184 1.84 -20.70 -7.93
C TYR A 184 0.54 -20.91 -8.72
N ALA A 185 -0.09 -19.85 -9.19
CA ALA A 185 -1.30 -19.92 -10.00
C ALA A 185 -1.09 -20.69 -11.32
N ASN A 186 0.06 -20.48 -11.97
CA ASN A 186 0.42 -21.22 -13.20
C ASN A 186 0.65 -22.70 -12.94
N GLY A 187 1.12 -23.07 -11.77
CA GLY A 187 1.28 -24.48 -11.36
C GLY A 187 -0.03 -25.16 -10.97
N LEU A 188 -1.03 -24.39 -10.51
CA LEU A 188 -2.33 -24.92 -10.09
C LEU A 188 -3.29 -25.21 -11.25
N TYR A 189 -3.23 -24.41 -12.31
CA TYR A 189 -4.18 -24.48 -13.41
C TYR A 189 -3.48 -24.70 -14.74
N SER A 190 -3.88 -25.74 -15.49
CA SER A 190 -3.59 -25.85 -16.91
C SER A 190 -4.35 -24.77 -17.70
N ASP A 191 -3.99 -24.54 -18.96
CA ASP A 191 -4.71 -23.56 -19.80
C ASP A 191 -6.15 -23.97 -20.07
N SER A 192 -6.40 -25.27 -20.20
CA SER A 192 -7.75 -25.84 -20.38
C SER A 192 -8.62 -25.66 -19.13
N GLU A 193 -8.08 -25.95 -17.97
CA GLU A 193 -8.78 -25.71 -16.67
C GLU A 193 -9.07 -24.24 -16.43
N PHE A 194 -8.13 -23.37 -16.75
CA PHE A 194 -8.35 -21.91 -16.66
C PHE A 194 -9.48 -21.48 -17.59
N ALA A 195 -9.47 -21.91 -18.86
CA ALA A 195 -10.51 -21.57 -19.83
C ALA A 195 -11.90 -22.05 -19.38
N GLU A 196 -12.00 -23.29 -18.90
CA GLU A 196 -13.25 -23.88 -18.41
C GLU A 196 -13.76 -23.08 -17.17
N LYS A 197 -12.90 -22.91 -16.15
CA LYS A 197 -13.30 -22.28 -14.89
C LYS A 197 -13.64 -20.81 -15.09
N SER A 198 -12.83 -20.05 -15.82
CA SER A 198 -13.08 -18.63 -16.08
C SER A 198 -14.36 -18.39 -16.88
N SER A 199 -14.78 -19.33 -17.73
CA SER A 199 -16.02 -19.22 -18.49
C SER A 199 -17.28 -19.24 -17.64
N LYS A 200 -17.20 -19.74 -16.40
CA LYS A 200 -18.34 -19.83 -15.46
C LYS A 200 -18.72 -18.47 -14.86
N TYR A 201 -17.82 -17.47 -14.95
CA TYR A 201 -18.05 -16.13 -14.40
C TYR A 201 -18.63 -15.22 -15.49
N THR A 202 -19.81 -14.67 -15.24
CA THR A 202 -20.48 -13.71 -16.12
C THR A 202 -20.14 -12.26 -15.76
N HIS A 203 -19.73 -12.02 -14.52
CA HIS A 203 -19.30 -10.73 -13.98
C HIS A 203 -17.88 -10.86 -13.41
N ALA A 204 -17.06 -9.83 -13.53
CA ALA A 204 -15.68 -9.82 -13.07
C ALA A 204 -14.87 -11.07 -13.51
N LYS A 205 -15.05 -11.46 -14.77
CA LYS A 205 -14.44 -12.69 -15.31
C LYS A 205 -12.92 -12.69 -15.12
N PRO A 206 -12.35 -13.74 -14.49
CA PRO A 206 -10.92 -13.87 -14.37
C PRO A 206 -10.22 -13.84 -15.73
N PHE A 207 -9.19 -13.02 -15.88
CA PHE A 207 -8.44 -12.85 -17.14
C PHE A 207 -7.02 -13.42 -17.07
N THR A 208 -6.57 -13.84 -15.89
CA THR A 208 -5.30 -14.56 -15.67
C THR A 208 -5.55 -15.73 -14.72
N LYS A 209 -4.63 -16.71 -14.70
CA LYS A 209 -4.67 -17.82 -13.73
C LYS A 209 -4.59 -17.31 -12.29
N GLU A 210 -3.83 -16.25 -12.06
CA GLU A 210 -3.76 -15.60 -10.76
C GLU A 210 -5.09 -14.95 -10.37
N SER A 211 -5.77 -14.24 -11.29
CA SER A 211 -7.10 -13.69 -11.00
C SER A 211 -8.19 -14.74 -10.80
N LEU A 212 -7.98 -15.97 -11.30
CA LEU A 212 -8.85 -17.10 -11.01
C LEU A 212 -8.60 -17.69 -9.61
N LEU A 213 -7.39 -17.51 -9.09
CA LEU A 213 -7.01 -17.97 -7.75
C LEU A 213 -7.72 -17.17 -6.65
N TYR A 214 -8.02 -15.90 -6.93
CA TYR A 214 -8.68 -14.96 -6.01
C TYR A 214 -10.19 -14.94 -6.19
#